data_d6225edeff7b3ebe9f1f31e2a0c6dd8c
#
_entry.id   d6225edeff7b3ebe9f1f31e2a0c6dd8c
#
_cell.length_a   1.000
_cell.length_b   1.000
_cell.length_c   1.000
_cell.angle_alpha   90.00
_cell.angle_beta   90.00
_cell.angle_gamma   90.00
#
_symmetry.space_group_name_H-M   'P 1'
#
loop_
_entity.id
_entity.type
_entity.pdbx_description
1 polymer ?
#
loop_
_entity_poly.entity_id
_entity_poly.type
_entity_poly.pdbx_seq_one_letter_code
_entity_poly.pdbx_strand_id
1 'polypeptide(L)'
;MASTTGGTVAVVGATGRQGGQVVRHLLAEGWRVRALSRTPAGKKGAELNGLGADVVYGDLEDAASLDSAFAGVSGIFAMQPPGAASIEDEVRQGMNAARAAARASVAHVVYGSAGPGDAETGVRQWDAKLRVARGMNDLRLPLTVLRPMAFMELMVDPTFYPQSSTWYTMPRLAGVDRRIPWLSVHDLGAIAARAFAEPERFIGKDLRLAADVKSLAECRQVFRSVKGKNPPRFPMPLFLFRRFVDDDILTMWRWLRENPVDADTGPTYEILPTAKDVRAFLQAAS
;
A
#
# COMPACT_ATOMS: atom_id res chain seq x y z
N MET A 1 20.98 -21.76 -6.20
CA MET A 1 20.35 -21.40 -4.90
C MET A 1 18.94 -21.91 -4.95
N ALA A 2 18.48 -22.69 -3.94
CA ALA A 2 17.14 -23.25 -3.94
C ALA A 2 16.12 -22.10 -3.85
N SER A 3 15.24 -22.04 -4.84
CA SER A 3 14.07 -21.16 -4.81
C SER A 3 13.26 -21.47 -3.57
N THR A 4 13.08 -20.50 -2.67
CA THR A 4 12.26 -20.61 -1.45
C THR A 4 10.75 -20.61 -1.76
N THR A 5 10.36 -20.86 -3.00
CA THR A 5 8.98 -20.98 -3.46
C THR A 5 8.34 -22.26 -2.90
N GLY A 6 7.87 -22.22 -1.67
CA GLY A 6 7.24 -23.37 -0.99
C GLY A 6 6.69 -23.04 0.38
N GLY A 7 7.06 -21.89 0.94
CA GLY A 7 6.51 -21.38 2.20
C GLY A 7 5.09 -20.85 2.08
N THR A 8 4.45 -20.62 3.21
CA THR A 8 3.15 -19.93 3.29
C THR A 8 3.38 -18.46 3.69
N VAL A 9 2.80 -17.53 2.95
CA VAL A 9 2.78 -16.11 3.31
C VAL A 9 1.38 -15.72 3.75
N ALA A 10 1.26 -15.17 4.96
CA ALA A 10 0.02 -14.57 5.42
C ALA A 10 -0.10 -13.13 4.91
N VAL A 11 -1.27 -12.74 4.43
CA VAL A 11 -1.51 -11.40 3.89
C VAL A 11 -2.62 -10.71 4.68
N VAL A 12 -2.25 -9.69 5.44
CA VAL A 12 -3.19 -8.79 6.12
C VAL A 12 -3.75 -7.80 5.09
N GLY A 13 -5.05 -7.51 5.18
CA GLY A 13 -5.72 -6.62 4.22
C GLY A 13 -5.88 -7.25 2.83
N ALA A 14 -5.88 -8.56 2.71
CA ALA A 14 -5.95 -9.33 1.46
C ALA A 14 -7.15 -8.98 0.57
N THR A 15 -8.28 -8.61 1.16
CA THR A 15 -9.50 -8.19 0.43
C THR A 15 -9.45 -6.72 -0.05
N GLY A 16 -8.40 -5.99 0.29
CA GLY A 16 -8.16 -4.61 -0.13
C GLY A 16 -7.35 -4.53 -1.42
N ARG A 17 -7.11 -3.28 -1.90
CA ARG A 17 -6.36 -3.04 -3.15
C ARG A 17 -4.91 -3.52 -3.05
N GLN A 18 -4.17 -3.09 -2.04
CA GLN A 18 -2.76 -3.44 -1.88
C GLN A 18 -2.60 -4.95 -1.58
N GLY A 19 -3.21 -5.42 -0.49
CA GLY A 19 -3.12 -6.83 -0.11
C GLY A 19 -3.63 -7.78 -1.20
N GLY A 20 -4.68 -7.41 -1.93
CA GLY A 20 -5.20 -8.20 -3.05
C GLY A 20 -4.19 -8.33 -4.21
N GLN A 21 -3.39 -7.31 -4.50
CA GLN A 21 -2.31 -7.44 -5.47
C GLN A 21 -1.16 -8.29 -4.94
N VAL A 22 -0.80 -8.13 -3.67
CA VAL A 22 0.20 -9.00 -3.03
C VAL A 22 -0.22 -10.47 -3.12
N VAL A 23 -1.48 -10.80 -2.80
CA VAL A 23 -2.01 -12.18 -2.95
C VAL A 23 -1.84 -12.69 -4.38
N ARG A 24 -2.22 -11.90 -5.38
CA ARG A 24 -2.15 -12.30 -6.80
C ARG A 24 -0.73 -12.58 -7.25
N HIS A 25 0.21 -11.70 -6.90
CA HIS A 25 1.62 -11.88 -7.27
C HIS A 25 2.26 -13.08 -6.56
N LEU A 26 1.99 -13.25 -5.26
CA LEU A 26 2.50 -14.40 -4.52
C LEU A 26 1.98 -15.73 -5.10
N LEU A 27 0.68 -15.83 -5.40
CA LEU A 27 0.10 -17.02 -6.03
C LEU A 27 0.69 -17.29 -7.42
N ALA A 28 0.88 -16.23 -8.23
CA ALA A 28 1.48 -16.34 -9.56
C ALA A 28 2.94 -16.84 -9.51
N GLU A 29 3.66 -16.53 -8.44
CA GLU A 29 5.03 -17.00 -8.19
C GLU A 29 5.09 -18.35 -7.46
N GLY A 30 3.94 -19.02 -7.24
CA GLY A 30 3.88 -20.37 -6.65
C GLY A 30 3.93 -20.41 -5.11
N TRP A 31 3.76 -19.29 -4.42
CA TRP A 31 3.64 -19.27 -2.97
C TRP A 31 2.29 -19.81 -2.50
N ARG A 32 2.25 -20.48 -1.37
CA ARG A 32 1.01 -20.68 -0.65
C ARG A 32 0.63 -19.39 0.06
N VAL A 33 -0.61 -18.96 -0.08
CA VAL A 33 -1.08 -17.68 0.49
C VAL A 33 -2.20 -17.93 1.46
N ARG A 34 -2.04 -17.44 2.69
CA ARG A 34 -3.10 -17.35 3.68
C ARG A 34 -3.62 -15.93 3.73
N ALA A 35 -4.80 -15.71 3.19
CA ALA A 35 -5.43 -14.40 3.05
C ALA A 35 -6.32 -14.09 4.25
N LEU A 36 -5.98 -13.07 5.04
CA LEU A 36 -6.77 -12.68 6.21
C LEU A 36 -7.97 -11.83 5.81
N SER A 37 -9.13 -12.20 6.34
CA SER A 37 -10.39 -11.47 6.16
C SER A 37 -11.24 -11.52 7.43
N ARG A 38 -11.92 -10.41 7.74
CA ARG A 38 -12.95 -10.40 8.81
C ARG A 38 -14.23 -11.14 8.38
N THR A 39 -14.40 -11.36 7.09
CA THR A 39 -15.53 -12.06 6.49
C THR A 39 -15.05 -13.06 5.43
N PRO A 40 -14.44 -14.19 5.82
CA PRO A 40 -13.87 -15.16 4.86
C PRO A 40 -14.89 -15.68 3.83
N ALA A 41 -16.12 -15.94 4.26
CA ALA A 41 -17.21 -16.40 3.38
C ALA A 41 -17.87 -15.27 2.56
N GLY A 42 -17.42 -14.01 2.72
CA GLY A 42 -17.93 -12.90 1.93
C GLY A 42 -17.44 -12.92 0.47
N LYS A 43 -18.07 -12.15 -0.41
CA LYS A 43 -17.78 -12.11 -1.85
C LYS A 43 -16.28 -12.00 -2.15
N LYS A 44 -15.57 -11.06 -1.52
CA LYS A 44 -14.12 -10.87 -1.73
C LYS A 44 -13.29 -12.05 -1.20
N GLY A 45 -13.71 -12.69 -0.11
CA GLY A 45 -13.06 -13.90 0.37
C GLY A 45 -13.24 -15.05 -0.62
N ALA A 46 -14.45 -15.27 -1.13
CA ALA A 46 -14.72 -16.26 -2.16
C ALA A 46 -13.91 -16.01 -3.45
N GLU A 47 -13.76 -14.76 -3.89
CA GLU A 47 -12.91 -14.39 -5.03
C GLU A 47 -11.44 -14.78 -4.81
N LEU A 48 -10.88 -14.53 -3.61
CA LEU A 48 -9.51 -14.90 -3.29
C LEU A 48 -9.33 -16.42 -3.18
N ASN A 49 -10.30 -17.12 -2.61
CA ASN A 49 -10.32 -18.59 -2.56
C ASN A 49 -10.33 -19.18 -3.98
N GLY A 50 -11.16 -18.62 -4.88
CA GLY A 50 -11.19 -19.02 -6.29
C GLY A 50 -9.86 -18.81 -7.04
N LEU A 51 -8.97 -17.92 -6.54
CA LEU A 51 -7.61 -17.75 -7.04
C LEU A 51 -6.61 -18.75 -6.44
N GLY A 52 -7.01 -19.53 -5.43
CA GLY A 52 -6.14 -20.51 -4.76
C GLY A 52 -5.56 -20.05 -3.42
N ALA A 53 -6.01 -18.92 -2.86
CA ALA A 53 -5.61 -18.52 -1.50
C ALA A 53 -6.43 -19.26 -0.44
N ASP A 54 -5.77 -19.64 0.67
CA ASP A 54 -6.42 -20.11 1.91
C ASP A 54 -6.99 -18.89 2.65
N VAL A 55 -8.31 -18.68 2.62
CA VAL A 55 -8.94 -17.50 3.23
C VAL A 55 -9.39 -17.82 4.64
N VAL A 56 -8.76 -17.18 5.62
CA VAL A 56 -9.01 -17.40 7.03
C VAL A 56 -9.58 -16.18 7.73
N TYR A 57 -10.23 -16.39 8.87
CA TYR A 57 -10.61 -15.28 9.74
C TYR A 57 -9.35 -14.64 10.36
N GLY A 58 -9.29 -13.32 10.32
CA GLY A 58 -8.27 -12.54 10.99
C GLY A 58 -8.71 -11.08 11.13
N ASP A 59 -8.63 -10.59 12.36
CA ASP A 59 -8.96 -9.20 12.71
C ASP A 59 -7.79 -8.59 13.50
N LEU A 60 -7.35 -7.39 13.09
CA LEU A 60 -6.29 -6.67 13.78
C LEU A 60 -6.65 -6.24 15.22
N GLU A 61 -7.93 -6.27 15.57
CA GLU A 61 -8.41 -6.05 16.94
C GLU A 61 -8.47 -7.33 17.78
N ASP A 62 -8.39 -8.50 17.13
CA ASP A 62 -8.44 -9.81 17.79
C ASP A 62 -7.09 -10.53 17.71
N ALA A 63 -6.30 -10.39 18.77
CA ALA A 63 -4.96 -10.96 18.84
C ALA A 63 -4.97 -12.50 18.71
N ALA A 64 -6.00 -13.19 19.21
CA ALA A 64 -6.08 -14.65 19.12
C ALA A 64 -6.33 -15.10 17.67
N SER A 65 -7.10 -14.35 16.91
CA SER A 65 -7.30 -14.61 15.47
C SER A 65 -6.01 -14.46 14.69
N LEU A 66 -5.17 -13.47 15.04
CA LEU A 66 -3.87 -13.26 14.42
C LEU A 66 -2.88 -14.38 14.76
N ASP A 67 -2.85 -14.84 16.00
CA ASP A 67 -2.01 -15.96 16.40
C ASP A 67 -2.37 -17.23 15.61
N SER A 68 -3.66 -17.51 15.45
CA SER A 68 -4.15 -18.63 14.64
C SER A 68 -3.80 -18.46 13.16
N ALA A 69 -3.99 -17.25 12.62
CA ALA A 69 -3.72 -16.95 11.22
C ALA A 69 -2.22 -16.98 10.88
N PHE A 70 -1.34 -16.67 11.82
CA PHE A 70 0.10 -16.63 11.60
C PHE A 70 0.81 -17.95 11.99
N ALA A 71 0.10 -18.90 12.58
CA ALA A 71 0.67 -20.20 12.91
C ALA A 71 1.23 -20.92 11.67
N GLY A 72 2.54 -21.25 11.71
CA GLY A 72 3.23 -22.03 10.68
C GLY A 72 3.45 -21.30 9.35
N VAL A 73 3.26 -19.98 9.28
CA VAL A 73 3.63 -19.22 8.09
C VAL A 73 5.12 -18.83 8.11
N SER A 74 5.72 -18.75 6.93
CA SER A 74 7.12 -18.33 6.78
C SER A 74 7.28 -16.83 6.67
N GLY A 75 6.26 -16.12 6.18
CA GLY A 75 6.29 -14.67 6.02
C GLY A 75 4.92 -14.02 6.19
N ILE A 76 4.94 -12.71 6.43
CA ILE A 76 3.72 -11.92 6.61
C ILE A 76 3.83 -10.62 5.82
N PHE A 77 2.86 -10.36 4.95
CA PHE A 77 2.60 -9.00 4.50
C PHE A 77 1.65 -8.32 5.47
N ALA A 78 2.11 -7.27 6.13
CA ALA A 78 1.35 -6.53 7.13
C ALA A 78 1.03 -5.11 6.64
N MET A 79 -0.21 -4.68 6.84
CA MET A 79 -0.65 -3.31 6.62
C MET A 79 -1.91 -3.02 7.45
N GLN A 80 -2.12 -1.76 7.81
CA GLN A 80 -3.38 -1.34 8.43
C GLN A 80 -4.32 -0.82 7.33
N PRO A 81 -5.58 -1.31 7.27
CA PRO A 81 -6.59 -0.73 6.40
C PRO A 81 -6.92 0.69 6.87
N PRO A 82 -7.37 1.58 5.97
CA PRO A 82 -7.87 2.89 6.37
C PRO A 82 -9.13 2.74 7.21
N GLY A 83 -9.38 3.74 8.09
CA GLY A 83 -10.62 3.82 8.88
C GLY A 83 -10.47 3.52 10.37
N ALA A 84 -9.25 3.46 10.90
CA ALA A 84 -9.04 3.50 12.33
C ALA A 84 -9.58 4.83 12.91
N ALA A 85 -10.20 4.79 14.10
CA ALA A 85 -10.82 5.95 14.69
C ALA A 85 -9.79 6.99 15.17
N SER A 86 -8.59 6.54 15.55
CA SER A 86 -7.49 7.37 16.04
C SER A 86 -6.14 6.86 15.53
N ILE A 87 -5.09 7.65 15.75
CA ILE A 87 -3.70 7.22 15.49
C ILE A 87 -3.32 6.07 16.43
N GLU A 88 -3.77 6.12 17.67
CA GLU A 88 -3.53 5.10 18.68
C GLU A 88 -4.17 3.77 18.30
N ASP A 89 -5.37 3.79 17.72
CA ASP A 89 -6.05 2.60 17.21
C ASP A 89 -5.28 1.98 16.04
N GLU A 90 -4.83 2.79 15.09
CA GLU A 90 -4.04 2.30 13.96
C GLU A 90 -2.70 1.72 14.42
N VAL A 91 -2.03 2.36 15.38
CA VAL A 91 -0.79 1.85 15.99
C VAL A 91 -1.07 0.56 16.75
N ARG A 92 -2.13 0.49 17.56
CA ARG A 92 -2.51 -0.74 18.28
C ARG A 92 -2.74 -1.90 17.32
N GLN A 93 -3.51 -1.69 16.24
CA GLN A 93 -3.74 -2.71 15.21
C GLN A 93 -2.43 -3.20 14.59
N GLY A 94 -1.55 -2.29 14.20
CA GLY A 94 -0.25 -2.64 13.65
C GLY A 94 0.62 -3.42 14.63
N MET A 95 0.62 -3.01 15.90
CA MET A 95 1.39 -3.69 16.96
C MET A 95 0.80 -5.03 17.35
N ASN A 96 -0.50 -5.26 17.22
CA ASN A 96 -1.10 -6.57 17.39
C ASN A 96 -0.56 -7.55 16.33
N ALA A 97 -0.53 -7.14 15.06
CA ALA A 97 0.08 -7.94 14.00
C ALA A 97 1.58 -8.17 14.23
N ALA A 98 2.32 -7.14 14.64
CA ALA A 98 3.75 -7.24 14.93
C ALA A 98 4.05 -8.25 16.06
N ARG A 99 3.31 -8.18 17.17
CA ARG A 99 3.47 -9.12 18.29
C ARG A 99 3.08 -10.55 17.91
N ALA A 100 2.02 -10.74 17.14
CA ALA A 100 1.65 -12.06 16.62
C ALA A 100 2.72 -12.62 15.68
N ALA A 101 3.30 -11.78 14.81
CA ALA A 101 4.43 -12.15 13.97
C ALA A 101 5.66 -12.60 14.77
N ALA A 102 5.97 -11.87 15.86
CA ALA A 102 7.05 -12.23 16.76
C ALA A 102 6.81 -13.58 17.47
N ARG A 103 5.58 -13.83 17.97
CA ARG A 103 5.23 -15.13 18.58
C ARG A 103 5.30 -16.27 17.58
N ALA A 104 4.90 -16.03 16.34
CA ALA A 104 4.98 -17.02 15.27
C ALA A 104 6.41 -17.25 14.75
N SER A 105 7.40 -16.44 15.18
CA SER A 105 8.80 -16.52 14.76
C SER A 105 8.96 -16.52 13.24
N VAL A 106 8.21 -15.65 12.53
CA VAL A 106 8.23 -15.59 11.07
C VAL A 106 9.59 -15.19 10.53
N ALA A 107 9.98 -15.76 9.41
CA ALA A 107 11.28 -15.51 8.79
C ALA A 107 11.36 -14.14 8.07
N HIS A 108 10.22 -13.54 7.69
CA HIS A 108 10.20 -12.23 7.03
C HIS A 108 8.86 -11.51 7.22
N VAL A 109 8.92 -10.23 7.58
CA VAL A 109 7.78 -9.31 7.60
C VAL A 109 7.99 -8.25 6.53
N VAL A 110 7.08 -8.17 5.57
CA VAL A 110 7.02 -7.07 4.60
C VAL A 110 5.89 -6.13 5.02
N TYR A 111 6.25 -4.91 5.42
CA TYR A 111 5.31 -3.94 5.93
C TYR A 111 4.93 -2.89 4.89
N GLY A 112 3.67 -2.87 4.49
CA GLY A 112 3.08 -1.83 3.63
C GLY A 112 2.84 -0.56 4.44
N SER A 113 3.81 0.33 4.43
CA SER A 113 3.78 1.64 5.05
C SER A 113 3.36 2.73 4.06
N ALA A 114 3.61 3.99 4.37
CA ALA A 114 3.38 5.14 3.50
C ALA A 114 4.16 6.36 4.00
N GLY A 115 4.17 7.44 3.21
CA GLY A 115 4.77 8.71 3.57
C GLY A 115 6.29 8.73 3.53
N PRO A 116 6.93 9.85 3.92
CA PRO A 116 8.38 10.05 3.81
C PRO A 116 9.18 9.12 4.75
N GLY A 117 8.67 8.84 5.95
CA GLY A 117 9.25 7.87 6.87
C GLY A 117 10.39 8.36 7.76
N ASP A 118 10.84 9.59 7.63
CA ASP A 118 11.98 10.13 8.41
C ASP A 118 11.55 10.63 9.78
N ALA A 119 10.46 11.39 9.82
CA ALA A 119 9.91 12.02 11.02
C ALA A 119 8.38 12.05 10.96
N GLU A 120 7.76 12.39 12.08
CA GLU A 120 6.33 12.67 12.09
C GLU A 120 6.01 13.91 11.27
N THR A 121 4.93 13.84 10.53
CA THR A 121 4.51 14.83 9.54
C THR A 121 3.28 15.62 9.96
N GLY A 122 2.57 15.18 10.99
CA GLY A 122 1.24 15.65 11.35
C GLY A 122 0.12 15.03 10.49
N VAL A 123 0.47 14.18 9.52
CA VAL A 123 -0.48 13.36 8.76
C VAL A 123 -0.69 12.06 9.53
N ARG A 124 -1.85 11.92 10.14
CA ARG A 124 -2.17 10.85 11.09
C ARG A 124 -1.80 9.45 10.57
N GLN A 125 -2.22 9.12 9.34
CA GLN A 125 -1.97 7.80 8.77
C GLN A 125 -0.48 7.54 8.51
N TRP A 126 0.31 8.55 8.15
CA TRP A 126 1.74 8.38 7.97
C TRP A 126 2.48 8.23 9.29
N ASP A 127 2.09 9.03 10.27
CA ASP A 127 2.71 9.02 11.60
C ASP A 127 2.39 7.71 12.34
N ALA A 128 1.16 7.18 12.22
CA ALA A 128 0.81 5.87 12.74
C ALA A 128 1.69 4.76 12.13
N LYS A 129 1.84 4.76 10.80
CA LYS A 129 2.67 3.77 10.09
C LYS A 129 4.16 3.88 10.46
N LEU A 130 4.65 5.09 10.67
CA LEU A 130 6.01 5.31 11.16
C LEU A 130 6.21 4.70 12.56
N ARG A 131 5.26 4.95 13.48
CA ARG A 131 5.30 4.38 14.83
C ARG A 131 5.22 2.85 14.82
N VAL A 132 4.38 2.26 13.96
CA VAL A 132 4.29 0.81 13.79
C VAL A 132 5.62 0.23 13.26
N ALA A 133 6.21 0.85 12.23
CA ALA A 133 7.49 0.39 11.68
C ALA A 133 8.61 0.44 12.74
N ARG A 134 8.67 1.50 13.56
CA ARG A 134 9.60 1.59 14.69
C ARG A 134 9.35 0.48 15.72
N GLY A 135 8.08 0.25 16.10
CA GLY A 135 7.74 -0.83 17.03
C GLY A 135 8.04 -2.24 16.48
N MET A 136 7.94 -2.46 15.17
CA MET A 136 8.38 -3.70 14.54
C MET A 136 9.91 -3.88 14.63
N ASN A 137 10.67 -2.81 14.44
CA ASN A 137 12.13 -2.82 14.64
C ASN A 137 12.52 -3.07 16.10
N ASP A 138 11.81 -2.46 17.06
CA ASP A 138 12.04 -2.68 18.49
C ASP A 138 11.81 -4.15 18.89
N LEU A 139 10.84 -4.81 18.24
CA LEU A 139 10.61 -6.26 18.37
C LEU A 139 11.63 -7.11 17.61
N ARG A 140 12.60 -6.48 16.94
CA ARG A 140 13.66 -7.15 16.14
C ARG A 140 13.09 -8.11 15.09
N LEU A 141 11.96 -7.76 14.49
CA LEU A 141 11.40 -8.54 13.38
C LEU A 141 12.32 -8.46 12.15
N PRO A 142 12.46 -9.54 11.37
CA PRO A 142 13.13 -9.52 10.07
C PRO A 142 12.29 -8.70 9.08
N LEU A 143 12.44 -7.37 9.10
CA LEU A 143 11.51 -6.40 8.54
C LEU A 143 12.01 -5.80 7.23
N THR A 144 11.10 -5.71 6.25
CA THR A 144 11.22 -4.82 5.08
C THR A 144 10.07 -3.83 5.11
N VAL A 145 10.34 -2.54 4.98
CA VAL A 145 9.32 -1.49 4.93
C VAL A 145 9.18 -0.99 3.50
N LEU A 146 7.96 -0.99 2.97
CA LEU A 146 7.63 -0.46 1.64
C LEU A 146 6.83 0.84 1.79
N ARG A 147 7.32 1.96 1.22
CA ARG A 147 6.74 3.30 1.35
C ARG A 147 6.34 3.88 0.00
N PRO A 148 5.20 3.53 -0.55
CA PRO A 148 4.60 4.29 -1.66
C PRO A 148 4.11 5.64 -1.15
N MET A 149 4.18 6.68 -2.00
CA MET A 149 3.67 8.02 -1.65
C MET A 149 2.27 8.23 -2.21
N ALA A 150 2.07 8.01 -3.49
CA ALA A 150 0.77 8.12 -4.15
C ALA A 150 0.57 6.99 -5.17
N PHE A 151 -0.67 6.52 -5.28
CA PHE A 151 -1.01 5.47 -6.22
C PHE A 151 -1.57 6.02 -7.53
N MET A 152 -1.13 5.45 -8.67
CA MET A 152 -1.58 5.83 -10.00
C MET A 152 -3.08 5.56 -10.22
N GLU A 153 -3.64 4.59 -9.49
CA GLU A 153 -5.07 4.26 -9.49
C GLU A 153 -5.96 5.44 -9.10
N LEU A 154 -5.45 6.41 -8.36
CA LEU A 154 -6.13 7.68 -8.07
C LEU A 154 -6.56 8.42 -9.35
N MET A 155 -5.89 8.16 -10.48
CA MET A 155 -6.16 8.83 -11.75
C MET A 155 -7.34 8.23 -12.51
N VAL A 156 -7.68 6.97 -12.27
CA VAL A 156 -8.63 6.19 -13.09
C VAL A 156 -9.70 5.45 -12.29
N ASP A 157 -9.44 5.08 -11.04
CA ASP A 157 -10.39 4.34 -10.20
C ASP A 157 -11.25 5.28 -9.34
N PRO A 158 -12.53 5.49 -9.70
CA PRO A 158 -13.43 6.39 -8.95
C PRO A 158 -13.77 5.87 -7.55
N THR A 159 -13.47 4.62 -7.25
CA THR A 159 -13.74 4.02 -5.94
C THR A 159 -12.59 4.24 -4.94
N PHE A 160 -11.46 4.78 -5.40
CA PHE A 160 -10.34 5.16 -4.51
C PHE A 160 -10.72 6.37 -3.65
N TYR A 161 -11.20 7.42 -4.31
CA TYR A 161 -11.78 8.63 -3.72
C TYR A 161 -12.91 9.10 -4.64
N PRO A 162 -13.79 10.02 -4.20
CA PRO A 162 -14.75 10.65 -5.12
C PRO A 162 -14.07 11.21 -6.37
N GLN A 163 -14.68 11.07 -7.52
CA GLN A 163 -14.09 11.46 -8.84
C GLN A 163 -13.55 12.88 -8.92
N SER A 164 -14.04 13.77 -8.06
CA SER A 164 -13.54 15.14 -7.95
C SER A 164 -12.15 15.26 -7.33
N SER A 165 -11.64 14.18 -6.68
CA SER A 165 -10.46 14.27 -5.84
C SER A 165 -9.19 14.55 -6.61
N THR A 166 -8.78 13.63 -7.45
CA THR A 166 -7.47 13.68 -8.12
C THR A 166 -7.38 14.81 -9.14
N TRP A 167 -8.48 15.12 -9.84
CA TRP A 167 -8.42 16.06 -10.95
C TRP A 167 -8.98 17.46 -10.63
N TYR A 168 -9.61 17.62 -9.47
CA TYR A 168 -10.17 18.90 -9.04
C TYR A 168 -9.68 19.37 -7.68
N THR A 169 -9.83 18.56 -6.64
CA THR A 169 -9.55 18.97 -5.26
C THR A 169 -8.06 18.84 -4.91
N MET A 170 -7.43 17.73 -5.24
CA MET A 170 -6.02 17.49 -4.97
C MET A 170 -5.10 18.56 -5.58
N PRO A 171 -5.26 19.01 -6.86
CA PRO A 171 -4.44 20.09 -7.41
C PRO A 171 -4.57 21.43 -6.67
N ARG A 172 -5.72 21.69 -6.06
CA ARG A 172 -5.95 22.92 -5.28
C ARG A 172 -5.24 22.88 -3.93
N LEU A 173 -5.13 21.72 -3.33
CA LEU A 173 -4.53 21.55 -2.01
C LEU A 173 -3.04 21.24 -2.10
N ALA A 174 -2.65 20.29 -2.93
CA ALA A 174 -1.26 19.88 -3.09
C ALA A 174 -0.43 20.80 -4.02
N GLY A 175 -1.11 21.63 -4.83
CA GLY A 175 -0.46 22.41 -5.91
C GLY A 175 -0.43 21.62 -7.22
N VAL A 176 -0.86 22.30 -8.30
CA VAL A 176 -0.99 21.67 -9.64
C VAL A 176 0.36 21.25 -10.22
N ASP A 177 1.42 22.02 -9.92
CA ASP A 177 2.78 21.80 -10.43
C ASP A 177 3.69 21.08 -9.41
N ARG A 178 3.17 20.74 -8.24
CA ARG A 178 3.93 19.96 -7.25
C ARG A 178 4.17 18.55 -7.80
N ARG A 179 5.43 18.19 -7.91
CA ARG A 179 5.82 16.83 -8.31
C ARG A 179 5.56 15.86 -7.17
N ILE A 180 4.96 14.73 -7.50
CA ILE A 180 4.53 13.70 -6.57
C ILE A 180 5.10 12.38 -7.07
N PRO A 181 5.68 11.54 -6.18
CA PRO A 181 6.10 10.19 -6.50
C PRO A 181 4.88 9.28 -6.71
N TRP A 182 4.83 8.59 -7.85
CA TRP A 182 3.73 7.70 -8.24
C TRP A 182 4.19 6.27 -8.34
N LEU A 183 3.37 5.35 -7.84
CA LEU A 183 3.54 3.91 -7.99
C LEU A 183 2.18 3.28 -8.29
N SER A 184 2.11 2.20 -9.06
CA SER A 184 0.87 1.43 -9.16
C SER A 184 0.72 0.44 -8.01
N VAL A 185 -0.52 0.16 -7.59
CA VAL A 185 -0.79 -0.87 -6.58
C VAL A 185 -0.37 -2.25 -7.07
N HIS A 186 -0.47 -2.49 -8.38
CA HIS A 186 0.03 -3.71 -9.03
C HIS A 186 1.54 -3.87 -8.80
N ASP A 187 2.33 -2.83 -9.07
CA ASP A 187 3.79 -2.90 -8.94
C ASP A 187 4.21 -2.99 -7.46
N LEU A 188 3.46 -2.36 -6.54
CA LEU A 188 3.65 -2.60 -5.09
C LEU A 188 3.49 -4.08 -4.75
N GLY A 189 2.47 -4.75 -5.30
CA GLY A 189 2.24 -6.18 -5.10
C GLY A 189 3.40 -7.03 -5.61
N ALA A 190 3.91 -6.72 -6.81
CA ALA A 190 5.06 -7.40 -7.40
C ALA A 190 6.33 -7.21 -6.56
N ILE A 191 6.59 -5.96 -6.10
CA ILE A 191 7.74 -5.66 -5.24
C ILE A 191 7.65 -6.41 -3.90
N ALA A 192 6.45 -6.49 -3.32
CA ALA A 192 6.25 -7.24 -2.08
C ALA A 192 6.50 -8.74 -2.27
N ALA A 193 6.05 -9.34 -3.38
CA ALA A 193 6.33 -10.74 -3.71
C ALA A 193 7.84 -10.97 -3.91
N ARG A 194 8.52 -10.05 -4.63
CA ARG A 194 9.97 -10.09 -4.80
C ARG A 194 10.72 -10.01 -3.48
N ALA A 195 10.24 -9.19 -2.52
CA ALA A 195 10.86 -9.11 -1.20
C ALA A 195 10.81 -10.46 -0.48
N PHE A 196 9.71 -11.22 -0.57
CA PHE A 196 9.65 -12.58 -0.03
C PHE A 196 10.56 -13.58 -0.75
N ALA A 197 10.73 -13.41 -2.05
CA ALA A 197 11.60 -14.30 -2.84
C ALA A 197 13.10 -14.07 -2.58
N GLU A 198 13.50 -12.86 -2.18
CA GLU A 198 14.89 -12.45 -1.98
C GLU A 198 15.12 -11.87 -0.57
N PRO A 199 14.79 -12.59 0.53
CA PRO A 199 14.78 -12.01 1.89
C PRO A 199 16.13 -11.41 2.29
N GLU A 200 17.23 -12.01 1.91
CA GLU A 200 18.59 -11.53 2.21
C GLU A 200 18.88 -10.15 1.61
N ARG A 201 18.24 -9.83 0.47
CA ARG A 201 18.37 -8.53 -0.18
C ARG A 201 17.51 -7.46 0.48
N PHE A 202 16.38 -7.86 1.07
CA PHE A 202 15.33 -6.93 1.48
C PHE A 202 15.21 -6.73 3.00
N ILE A 203 15.49 -7.74 3.82
CA ILE A 203 15.42 -7.61 5.28
C ILE A 203 16.32 -6.46 5.75
N GLY A 204 15.80 -5.61 6.61
CA GLY A 204 16.45 -4.40 7.11
C GLY A 204 16.34 -3.18 6.19
N LYS A 205 15.64 -3.28 5.05
CA LYS A 205 15.46 -2.15 4.14
C LYS A 205 14.17 -1.38 4.45
N ASP A 206 14.26 -0.06 4.35
CA ASP A 206 13.13 0.87 4.33
C ASP A 206 13.14 1.57 2.96
N LEU A 207 12.18 1.23 2.10
CA LEU A 207 12.22 1.53 0.67
C LEU A 207 11.13 2.54 0.31
N ARG A 208 11.55 3.74 -0.09
CA ARG A 208 10.67 4.71 -0.76
C ARG A 208 10.48 4.28 -2.20
N LEU A 209 9.25 4.02 -2.60
CA LEU A 209 8.92 3.45 -3.89
C LEU A 209 8.22 4.45 -4.79
N ALA A 210 8.79 4.68 -5.97
CA ALA A 210 8.21 5.50 -7.03
C ALA A 210 8.64 4.94 -8.39
N ALA A 211 7.67 4.73 -9.29
CA ALA A 211 7.96 4.38 -10.68
C ALA A 211 7.94 5.63 -11.59
N ASP A 212 7.38 6.73 -11.12
CA ASP A 212 7.39 8.01 -11.84
C ASP A 212 7.31 9.17 -10.84
N VAL A 213 7.81 10.34 -11.22
CA VAL A 213 7.70 11.57 -10.42
C VAL A 213 7.17 12.68 -11.32
N LYS A 214 5.88 12.95 -11.21
CA LYS A 214 5.15 13.92 -12.04
C LYS A 214 4.21 14.77 -11.21
N SER A 215 4.03 16.00 -11.67
CA SER A 215 2.97 16.88 -11.17
C SER A 215 1.60 16.46 -11.72
N LEU A 216 0.53 16.94 -11.07
CA LEU A 216 -0.84 16.72 -11.56
C LEU A 216 -1.09 17.40 -12.92
N ALA A 217 -0.39 18.50 -13.23
CA ALA A 217 -0.41 19.12 -14.55
C ALA A 217 0.19 18.19 -15.61
N GLU A 218 1.37 17.62 -15.36
CA GLU A 218 2.03 16.65 -16.23
C GLU A 218 1.18 15.38 -16.39
N CYS A 219 0.66 14.81 -15.29
CA CYS A 219 -0.24 13.65 -15.32
C CYS A 219 -1.49 13.92 -16.19
N ARG A 220 -2.06 15.13 -16.12
CA ARG A 220 -3.19 15.54 -16.97
C ARG A 220 -2.83 15.57 -18.45
N GLN A 221 -1.65 16.04 -18.78
CA GLN A 221 -1.17 16.05 -20.18
C GLN A 221 -0.99 14.60 -20.69
N VAL A 222 -0.37 13.74 -19.89
CA VAL A 222 -0.22 12.32 -20.22
C VAL A 222 -1.58 11.65 -20.37
N PHE A 223 -2.52 11.88 -19.46
CA PHE A 223 -3.88 11.34 -19.53
C PHE A 223 -4.57 11.73 -20.85
N ARG A 224 -4.49 13.03 -21.22
CA ARG A 224 -5.07 13.51 -22.48
C ARG A 224 -4.44 12.87 -23.70
N SER A 225 -3.12 12.73 -23.71
CA SER A 225 -2.39 12.12 -24.83
C SER A 225 -2.71 10.62 -25.00
N VAL A 226 -2.94 9.91 -23.90
CA VAL A 226 -3.21 8.46 -23.91
C VAL A 226 -4.69 8.17 -24.16
N LYS A 227 -5.60 8.89 -23.50
CA LYS A 227 -7.06 8.62 -23.55
C LYS A 227 -7.81 9.44 -24.61
N GLY A 228 -7.16 10.38 -25.30
CA GLY A 228 -7.78 11.25 -26.29
C GLY A 228 -8.82 12.22 -25.74
N LYS A 229 -8.98 12.33 -24.41
CA LYS A 229 -9.96 13.18 -23.73
C LYS A 229 -9.40 13.74 -22.43
N ASN A 230 -10.03 14.81 -21.94
CA ASN A 230 -9.68 15.35 -20.63
C ASN A 230 -10.06 14.35 -19.53
N PRO A 231 -9.27 14.27 -18.44
CA PRO A 231 -9.67 13.49 -17.27
C PRO A 231 -10.99 14.03 -16.68
N PRO A 232 -11.79 13.17 -16.05
CA PRO A 232 -13.06 13.56 -15.46
C PRO A 232 -12.83 14.64 -14.41
N ARG A 233 -13.62 15.70 -14.47
CA ARG A 233 -13.51 16.85 -13.57
C ARG A 233 -14.88 17.18 -13.03
N PHE A 234 -15.08 16.94 -11.76
CA PHE A 234 -16.32 17.27 -11.08
C PHE A 234 -16.05 18.37 -10.04
N PRO A 235 -16.44 19.63 -10.33
CA PRO A 235 -16.28 20.72 -9.37
C PRO A 235 -17.13 20.48 -8.13
N MET A 236 -16.46 20.37 -6.97
CA MET A 236 -17.14 20.23 -5.69
C MET A 236 -16.53 21.23 -4.71
N PRO A 237 -17.33 22.07 -4.05
CA PRO A 237 -16.83 22.94 -2.98
C PRO A 237 -16.15 22.13 -1.87
N LEU A 238 -15.05 22.65 -1.32
CA LEU A 238 -14.24 21.93 -0.34
C LEU A 238 -15.04 21.53 0.92
N PHE A 239 -15.96 22.39 1.39
CA PHE A 239 -16.79 22.09 2.55
C PHE A 239 -17.70 20.88 2.31
N LEU A 240 -18.18 20.69 1.08
CA LEU A 240 -18.96 19.53 0.70
C LEU A 240 -18.08 18.28 0.54
N PHE A 241 -16.91 18.45 -0.05
CA PHE A 241 -15.94 17.37 -0.27
C PHE A 241 -15.49 16.75 1.07
N ARG A 242 -15.28 17.56 2.11
CA ARG A 242 -14.93 17.11 3.48
C ARG A 242 -15.95 16.14 4.10
N ARG A 243 -17.17 16.06 3.59
CA ARG A 243 -18.17 15.08 4.06
C ARG A 243 -17.95 13.67 3.51
N PHE A 244 -17.14 13.54 2.46
CA PHE A 244 -16.89 12.27 1.76
C PHE A 244 -15.49 11.71 1.98
N VAL A 245 -14.58 12.50 2.53
CA VAL A 245 -13.20 12.09 2.77
C VAL A 245 -12.78 12.46 4.20
N ASP A 246 -11.87 11.67 4.74
CA ASP A 246 -11.24 11.97 6.04
C ASP A 246 -10.42 13.26 5.93
N ASP A 247 -10.44 14.10 6.96
CA ASP A 247 -9.63 15.32 7.05
C ASP A 247 -8.13 15.04 6.93
N ASP A 248 -7.69 13.84 7.27
CA ASP A 248 -6.31 13.38 7.13
C ASP A 248 -5.83 13.42 5.67
N ILE A 249 -6.70 13.07 4.71
CA ILE A 249 -6.39 13.17 3.28
C ILE A 249 -6.16 14.63 2.85
N LEU A 250 -6.94 15.56 3.39
CA LEU A 250 -6.77 16.98 3.10
C LEU A 250 -5.49 17.52 3.73
N THR A 251 -5.16 17.06 4.93
CA THR A 251 -3.90 17.38 5.62
C THR A 251 -2.71 16.85 4.83
N MET A 252 -2.77 15.61 4.34
CA MET A 252 -1.75 15.00 3.50
C MET A 252 -1.51 15.80 2.21
N TRP A 253 -2.56 16.25 1.52
CA TRP A 253 -2.39 17.03 0.29
C TRP A 253 -1.83 18.43 0.55
N ARG A 254 -2.18 19.08 1.68
CA ARG A 254 -1.57 20.34 2.09
C ARG A 254 -0.10 20.16 2.47
N TRP A 255 0.19 19.09 3.19
CA TRP A 255 1.56 18.75 3.54
C TRP A 255 2.44 18.58 2.29
N LEU A 256 1.94 17.87 1.26
CA LEU A 256 2.64 17.73 -0.02
C LEU A 256 2.92 19.08 -0.71
N ARG A 257 2.06 20.06 -0.54
CA ARG A 257 2.28 21.42 -1.07
C ARG A 257 3.48 22.10 -0.44
N GLU A 258 3.62 21.96 0.86
CA GLU A 258 4.61 22.66 1.67
C GLU A 258 5.96 21.92 1.70
N ASN A 259 5.91 20.61 1.56
CA ASN A 259 7.07 19.75 1.69
C ASN A 259 7.37 19.04 0.36
N PRO A 260 8.43 19.42 -0.36
CA PRO A 260 8.89 18.69 -1.53
C PRO A 260 9.30 17.28 -1.10
N VAL A 261 8.81 16.28 -1.81
CA VAL A 261 9.24 14.90 -1.61
C VAL A 261 10.26 14.58 -2.69
N ASP A 262 11.51 14.49 -2.27
CA ASP A 262 12.56 13.98 -3.13
C ASP A 262 12.36 12.46 -3.28
N ALA A 263 12.25 12.00 -4.50
CA ALA A 263 12.03 10.59 -4.80
C ALA A 263 12.86 10.18 -6.01
N ASP A 264 13.75 9.24 -5.75
CA ASP A 264 14.48 8.52 -6.79
C ASP A 264 13.63 7.33 -7.26
N THR A 265 13.48 7.19 -8.57
CA THR A 265 12.81 6.04 -9.19
C THR A 265 13.74 4.85 -9.38
N GLY A 266 15.05 5.05 -9.33
CA GLY A 266 16.08 4.04 -9.51
C GLY A 266 15.85 2.79 -8.67
N PRO A 267 15.70 2.89 -7.33
CA PRO A 267 15.47 1.73 -6.48
C PRO A 267 14.25 0.89 -6.88
N THR A 268 13.16 1.53 -7.35
CA THR A 268 11.98 0.82 -7.83
C THR A 268 12.29 0.01 -9.09
N TYR A 269 12.98 0.60 -10.07
CA TYR A 269 13.35 -0.10 -11.31
C TYR A 269 14.46 -1.15 -11.12
N GLU A 270 15.35 -0.98 -10.16
CA GLU A 270 16.31 -2.02 -9.77
C GLU A 270 15.63 -3.27 -9.19
N ILE A 271 14.51 -3.09 -8.47
CA ILE A 271 13.72 -4.20 -7.93
C ILE A 271 12.79 -4.78 -8.98
N LEU A 272 12.11 -3.92 -9.72
CA LEU A 272 11.10 -4.27 -10.72
C LEU A 272 11.33 -3.48 -12.02
N PRO A 273 12.22 -3.99 -12.93
CA PRO A 273 12.50 -3.30 -14.19
C PRO A 273 11.27 -3.09 -15.09
N THR A 274 10.20 -3.85 -14.85
CA THR A 274 8.92 -3.77 -15.58
C THR A 274 7.91 -2.82 -14.93
N ALA A 275 8.29 -2.10 -13.86
CA ALA A 275 7.42 -1.12 -13.22
C ALA A 275 6.92 -0.10 -14.23
N LYS A 276 5.65 0.28 -14.11
CA LYS A 276 5.00 1.17 -15.08
C LYS A 276 5.12 2.62 -14.64
N ASP A 277 5.63 3.47 -15.51
CA ASP A 277 5.45 4.91 -15.36
C ASP A 277 3.97 5.30 -15.55
N VAL A 278 3.63 6.56 -15.32
CA VAL A 278 2.26 7.08 -15.46
C VAL A 278 1.70 6.85 -16.87
N ARG A 279 2.54 6.94 -17.92
CA ARG A 279 2.10 6.73 -19.30
C ARG A 279 1.75 5.26 -19.54
N ALA A 280 2.64 4.35 -19.23
CA ALA A 280 2.44 2.92 -19.40
C ALA A 280 1.27 2.40 -18.55
N PHE A 281 1.12 2.92 -17.32
CA PHE A 281 -0.01 2.62 -16.47
C PHE A 281 -1.34 3.05 -17.12
N LEU A 282 -1.44 4.30 -17.59
CA LEU A 282 -2.65 4.80 -18.24
C LEU A 282 -2.97 4.09 -19.55
N GLN A 283 -1.98 3.62 -20.29
CA GLN A 283 -2.18 2.79 -21.48
C GLN A 283 -2.79 1.42 -21.16
N ALA A 284 -2.35 0.81 -20.05
CA ALA A 284 -2.83 -0.49 -19.60
C ALA A 284 -4.20 -0.43 -18.90
N ALA A 285 -4.59 0.71 -18.34
CA ALA A 285 -5.83 0.93 -17.62
C ALA A 285 -6.99 1.29 -18.57
N SER A 286 -7.23 0.52 -19.62
CA SER A 286 -8.31 0.73 -20.61
C SER A 286 -9.65 0.19 -20.13
#